data_b521a12905b4b19a0a4294dcda80c25f
#
_entry.id   b521a12905b4b19a0a4294dcda80c25f
#
_cell.length_a   1.000
_cell.length_b   1.000
_cell.length_c   1.000
_cell.angle_alpha   90.00
_cell.angle_beta   90.00
_cell.angle_gamma   90.00
#
_symmetry.space_group_name_H-M   'P 1'
#
loop_
_entity.id
_entity.type
_entity.pdbx_description
1 polymer ?
#
loop_
_entity_poly.entity_id
_entity_poly.type
_entity_poly.pdbx_seq_one_letter_code
_entity_poly.pdbx_strand_id
1 'polypeptide(L)'
;PSALVPRAGSGRGPEARTEPVPDEVALAFHPRTLAQVLLLRTHLQGDDRTDRFILGALAGILHGKTASYLSTIMPNTFSMAPRYVCDYVARTGYEPPARDAFDALAAKLGRLFRQPLPTTAGIALHGDARTAGRRARAALRAHGLPDRARLVVTSPPYLRVLKYGYYNWLRTWLLGFDAAAIDAELDAAHRREPY
;
A
#
# COMPACT_ATOMS: atom_id res chain seq x y z
N PRO A 1 23.72 8.81 -15.18
CA PRO A 1 22.96 10.05 -15.17
C PRO A 1 21.64 9.76 -14.46
N SER A 2 21.53 10.30 -13.22
CA SER A 2 20.36 10.17 -12.38
C SER A 2 19.19 10.92 -12.99
N ALA A 3 18.19 10.20 -13.51
CA ALA A 3 16.92 10.80 -13.84
C ALA A 3 16.19 11.07 -12.51
N LEU A 4 16.06 12.35 -12.18
CA LEU A 4 15.23 12.87 -11.11
C LEU A 4 13.81 12.32 -11.25
N VAL A 5 13.42 11.49 -10.30
CA VAL A 5 12.00 11.24 -10.04
C VAL A 5 11.43 12.56 -9.53
N PRO A 6 10.40 13.17 -10.16
CA PRO A 6 9.77 14.34 -9.59
C PRO A 6 9.28 13.97 -8.19
N ARG A 7 9.69 14.72 -7.19
CA ARG A 7 9.12 14.62 -5.84
C ARG A 7 7.62 14.86 -5.98
N ALA A 8 6.83 13.84 -5.63
CA ALA A 8 5.44 14.05 -5.31
C ALA A 8 5.38 15.17 -4.26
N GLY A 9 4.45 16.10 -4.45
CA GLY A 9 4.35 17.30 -3.65
C GLY A 9 4.39 17.00 -2.16
N SER A 10 5.07 17.86 -1.42
CA SER A 10 5.20 18.02 0.02
C SER A 10 4.52 16.95 0.89
N GLY A 11 4.97 15.71 0.79
CA GLY A 11 4.69 14.69 1.78
C GLY A 11 5.47 15.04 3.04
N ARG A 12 4.78 15.11 4.17
CA ARG A 12 5.36 15.31 5.48
C ARG A 12 6.60 14.44 5.65
N GLY A 13 7.67 15.05 6.11
CA GLY A 13 8.94 14.37 6.41
C GLY A 13 8.82 13.34 7.55
N PRO A 14 9.93 12.87 8.10
CA PRO A 14 10.01 11.83 9.15
C PRO A 14 9.05 12.02 10.34
N GLU A 15 8.67 13.27 10.66
CA GLU A 15 7.76 13.62 11.76
C GLU A 15 6.36 13.00 11.62
N ALA A 16 5.87 12.77 10.40
CA ALA A 16 4.53 12.16 10.19
C ALA A 16 4.44 10.70 10.65
N ARG A 17 5.57 10.04 10.92
CA ARG A 17 5.63 8.64 11.35
C ARG A 17 5.64 8.46 12.86
N THR A 18 5.73 9.55 13.63
CA THR A 18 5.68 9.57 15.10
C THR A 18 4.29 9.89 15.64
N GLU A 19 3.29 10.07 14.77
CA GLU A 19 1.91 10.29 15.20
C GLU A 19 1.40 9.11 16.05
N PRO A 20 0.57 9.37 17.05
CA PRO A 20 -0.02 8.32 17.88
C PRO A 20 -0.76 7.31 17.00
N VAL A 21 -0.66 6.04 17.36
CA VAL A 21 -1.33 4.95 16.63
C VAL A 21 -2.84 5.12 16.82
N PRO A 22 -3.64 5.20 15.75
CA PRO A 22 -5.10 5.24 15.88
C PRO A 22 -5.64 4.00 16.60
N ASP A 23 -6.69 4.15 17.39
CA ASP A 23 -7.28 3.07 18.17
C ASP A 23 -7.69 1.88 17.31
N GLU A 24 -8.28 2.15 16.14
CA GLU A 24 -8.67 1.11 15.19
C GLU A 24 -7.48 0.32 14.63
N VAL A 25 -6.30 0.96 14.51
CA VAL A 25 -5.07 0.26 14.14
C VAL A 25 -4.59 -0.61 15.29
N ALA A 26 -4.62 -0.08 16.50
CA ALA A 26 -4.23 -0.83 17.70
C ALA A 26 -5.10 -2.08 17.86
N LEU A 27 -6.40 -1.97 17.66
CA LEU A 27 -7.35 -3.08 17.73
C LEU A 27 -7.18 -4.11 16.59
N ALA A 28 -6.57 -3.74 15.48
CA ALA A 28 -6.37 -4.65 14.36
C ALA A 28 -5.18 -5.60 14.54
N PHE A 29 -4.32 -5.40 15.53
CA PHE A 29 -3.12 -6.20 15.77
C PHE A 29 -3.00 -6.64 17.22
N HIS A 30 -2.38 -7.80 17.42
CA HIS A 30 -1.85 -8.13 18.74
C HIS A 30 -0.77 -7.11 19.14
N PRO A 31 -0.67 -6.68 20.39
CA PRO A 31 0.29 -5.63 20.82
C PRO A 31 1.75 -5.92 20.43
N ARG A 32 2.21 -7.17 20.58
CA ARG A 32 3.55 -7.58 20.15
C ARG A 32 3.75 -7.43 18.63
N THR A 33 2.77 -7.84 17.83
CA THR A 33 2.83 -7.72 16.36
C THR A 33 2.86 -6.24 15.95
N LEU A 34 2.02 -5.42 16.58
CA LEU A 34 1.98 -3.98 16.34
C LEU A 34 3.33 -3.30 16.65
N ALA A 35 3.93 -3.64 17.78
CA ALA A 35 5.25 -3.10 18.16
C ALA A 35 6.32 -3.41 17.09
N GLN A 36 6.32 -4.62 16.53
CA GLN A 36 7.23 -5.01 15.43
C GLN A 36 6.91 -4.26 14.14
N VAL A 37 5.63 -4.08 13.80
CA VAL A 37 5.21 -3.30 12.62
C VAL A 37 5.62 -1.83 12.75
N LEU A 38 5.48 -1.24 13.94
CA LEU A 38 5.91 0.13 14.22
C LEU A 38 7.43 0.27 14.12
N LEU A 39 8.18 -0.69 14.63
CA LEU A 39 9.64 -0.71 14.49
C LEU A 39 10.06 -0.75 13.01
N LEU A 40 9.45 -1.65 12.24
CA LEU A 40 9.69 -1.72 10.78
C LEU A 40 9.31 -0.40 10.08
N ARG A 41 8.15 0.18 10.42
CA ARG A 41 7.69 1.45 9.87
C ARG A 41 8.66 2.60 10.16
N THR A 42 9.26 2.62 11.33
CA THR A 42 10.23 3.65 11.73
C THR A 42 11.55 3.52 10.98
N HIS A 43 12.03 2.29 10.75
CA HIS A 43 13.32 2.05 10.10
C HIS A 43 13.24 2.07 8.57
N LEU A 44 12.12 1.66 8.00
CA LEU A 44 11.90 1.65 6.55
C LEU A 44 11.32 2.99 6.09
N GLN A 45 12.17 3.96 5.86
CA GLN A 45 11.77 5.32 5.51
C GLN A 45 11.33 5.47 4.05
N GLY A 46 11.65 4.50 3.21
CA GLY A 46 11.36 4.54 1.78
C GLY A 46 12.31 5.45 0.99
N ASP A 47 13.47 5.80 1.58
CA ASP A 47 14.45 6.70 0.98
C ASP A 47 15.17 6.03 -0.18
N ASP A 48 15.46 4.74 -0.07
CA ASP A 48 16.09 3.97 -1.12
C ASP A 48 15.17 2.93 -1.78
N ARG A 49 15.71 2.18 -2.74
CA ARG A 49 14.97 1.14 -3.47
C ARG A 49 14.65 -0.06 -2.60
N THR A 50 15.55 -0.42 -1.70
CA THR A 50 15.42 -1.57 -0.81
C THR A 50 14.33 -1.32 0.19
N ASP A 51 14.34 -0.16 0.84
CA ASP A 51 13.30 0.26 1.78
C ASP A 51 11.91 0.25 1.13
N ARG A 52 11.80 0.85 -0.07
CA ARG A 52 10.52 0.86 -0.82
C ARG A 52 10.04 -0.54 -1.16
N PHE A 53 10.94 -1.44 -1.53
CA PHE A 53 10.61 -2.82 -1.84
C PHE A 53 10.13 -3.56 -0.59
N ILE A 54 10.84 -3.42 0.54
CA ILE A 54 10.50 -4.06 1.81
C ILE A 54 9.19 -3.50 2.36
N LEU A 55 8.97 -2.18 2.31
CA LEU A 55 7.69 -1.55 2.67
C LEU A 55 6.53 -2.08 1.81
N GLY A 56 6.73 -2.25 0.51
CA GLY A 56 5.75 -2.85 -0.38
C GLY A 56 5.45 -4.31 -0.02
N ALA A 57 6.46 -5.09 0.33
CA ALA A 57 6.30 -6.47 0.79
C ALA A 57 5.54 -6.52 2.14
N LEU A 58 5.88 -5.64 3.09
CA LEU A 58 5.19 -5.51 4.37
C LEU A 58 3.72 -5.10 4.19
N ALA A 59 3.44 -4.08 3.37
CA ALA A 59 2.08 -3.68 3.03
C ALA A 59 1.27 -4.84 2.42
N GLY A 60 1.93 -5.70 1.63
CA GLY A 60 1.32 -6.87 1.01
C GLY A 60 0.94 -8.00 1.99
N ILE A 61 1.54 -8.05 3.19
CA ILE A 61 1.21 -9.02 4.24
C ILE A 61 0.50 -8.40 5.45
N LEU A 62 0.30 -7.09 5.43
CA LEU A 62 -0.26 -6.39 6.58
C LEU A 62 -1.67 -6.87 6.91
N HIS A 63 -2.50 -7.01 5.90
CA HIS A 63 -3.90 -7.43 6.03
C HIS A 63 -4.35 -8.36 4.91
N GLY A 64 -5.08 -9.40 5.27
CA GLY A 64 -5.68 -10.37 4.34
C GLY A 64 -6.48 -11.45 5.06
N LYS A 65 -6.95 -12.44 4.29
CA LYS A 65 -7.94 -13.45 4.72
C LYS A 65 -7.37 -14.67 5.44
N THR A 66 -6.07 -14.82 5.50
CA THR A 66 -5.43 -16.03 6.04
C THR A 66 -4.52 -15.74 7.22
N ALA A 67 -4.16 -16.77 7.96
CA ALA A 67 -3.25 -16.66 9.11
C ALA A 67 -1.83 -16.19 8.76
N SER A 68 -1.49 -16.11 7.48
CA SER A 68 -0.21 -15.58 7.01
C SER A 68 -0.13 -14.04 6.99
N TYR A 69 -1.25 -13.35 7.25
CA TYR A 69 -1.29 -11.89 7.37
C TYR A 69 -1.17 -11.44 8.82
N LEU A 70 -0.67 -10.24 9.04
CA LEU A 70 -0.30 -9.73 10.37
C LEU A 70 -1.49 -9.25 11.19
N SER A 71 -2.49 -8.65 10.54
CA SER A 71 -3.66 -8.11 11.23
C SER A 71 -4.67 -9.19 11.56
N THR A 72 -5.69 -8.78 12.29
CA THR A 72 -6.85 -9.60 12.63
C THR A 72 -7.52 -10.21 11.39
N ILE A 73 -8.07 -11.41 11.54
CA ILE A 73 -8.88 -12.06 10.52
C ILE A 73 -10.33 -11.82 10.88
N MET A 74 -11.03 -11.01 10.10
CA MET A 74 -12.45 -10.77 10.28
C MET A 74 -13.28 -11.70 9.40
N PRO A 75 -14.46 -12.14 9.87
CA PRO A 75 -15.35 -13.04 9.11
C PRO A 75 -15.74 -12.46 7.75
N ASN A 76 -15.89 -11.13 7.67
CA ASN A 76 -16.24 -10.43 6.44
C ASN A 76 -15.16 -9.41 6.06
N THR A 77 -14.34 -9.77 5.09
CA THR A 77 -13.19 -8.95 4.68
C THR A 77 -13.52 -7.74 3.84
N PHE A 78 -14.72 -7.63 3.27
CA PHE A 78 -15.17 -6.39 2.64
C PHE A 78 -15.49 -5.30 3.67
N SER A 79 -15.66 -5.66 4.92
CA SER A 79 -16.06 -4.77 6.00
C SER A 79 -14.94 -4.47 6.99
N MET A 80 -13.68 -4.69 6.64
CA MET A 80 -12.55 -4.28 7.49
C MET A 80 -12.37 -2.74 7.50
N ALA A 81 -13.48 -2.06 7.53
CA ALA A 81 -13.53 -0.64 7.82
C ALA A 81 -13.10 -0.37 9.26
N PRO A 82 -12.44 0.76 9.55
CA PRO A 82 -12.01 1.10 10.90
C PRO A 82 -13.15 0.93 11.92
N ARG A 83 -14.30 1.52 11.65
CA ARG A 83 -15.48 1.42 12.52
C ARG A 83 -15.95 -0.02 12.75
N TYR A 84 -15.94 -0.84 11.70
CA TYR A 84 -16.35 -2.24 11.84
C TYR A 84 -15.40 -3.03 12.75
N VAL A 85 -14.10 -2.77 12.68
CA VAL A 85 -13.10 -3.38 13.59
C VAL A 85 -13.41 -3.02 15.04
N CYS A 86 -13.62 -1.73 15.32
CA CYS A 86 -13.96 -1.26 16.66
C CYS A 86 -15.26 -1.91 17.18
N ASP A 87 -16.33 -1.88 16.39
CA ASP A 87 -17.62 -2.46 16.75
C ASP A 87 -17.54 -3.98 16.96
N TYR A 88 -16.78 -4.68 16.13
CA TYR A 88 -16.58 -6.12 16.26
C TYR A 88 -15.83 -6.47 17.53
N VAL A 89 -14.69 -5.83 17.79
CA VAL A 89 -13.88 -6.07 18.99
C VAL A 89 -14.68 -5.74 20.26
N ALA A 90 -15.36 -4.59 20.28
CA ALA A 90 -16.19 -4.18 21.43
C ALA A 90 -17.31 -5.20 21.74
N ARG A 91 -17.92 -5.77 20.72
CA ARG A 91 -19.02 -6.72 20.87
C ARG A 91 -18.56 -8.13 21.23
N THR A 92 -17.42 -8.58 20.73
CA THR A 92 -16.99 -9.98 20.83
C THR A 92 -15.86 -10.22 21.80
N GLY A 93 -15.17 -9.16 22.26
CA GLY A 93 -13.93 -9.27 23.03
C GLY A 93 -12.80 -9.95 22.23
N TYR A 94 -12.85 -9.89 20.88
CA TYR A 94 -11.87 -10.58 20.04
C TYR A 94 -10.49 -9.99 20.20
N GLU A 95 -9.52 -10.85 20.46
CA GLU A 95 -8.11 -10.50 20.53
C GLU A 95 -7.38 -11.04 19.29
N PRO A 96 -6.66 -10.19 18.54
CA PRO A 96 -5.85 -10.64 17.42
C PRO A 96 -4.75 -11.61 17.89
N PRO A 97 -4.50 -12.71 17.18
CA PRO A 97 -3.42 -13.63 17.55
C PRO A 97 -2.06 -12.98 17.38
N ALA A 98 -1.13 -13.25 18.29
CA ALA A 98 0.26 -12.84 18.17
C ALA A 98 0.90 -13.47 16.93
N ARG A 99 1.50 -12.63 16.08
CA ARG A 99 2.25 -13.04 14.89
C ARG A 99 3.58 -12.31 14.86
N ASP A 100 4.63 -13.03 14.47
CA ASP A 100 5.93 -12.39 14.30
C ASP A 100 6.02 -11.70 12.94
N ALA A 101 6.15 -10.36 12.95
CA ALA A 101 6.18 -9.55 11.73
C ALA A 101 7.47 -9.74 10.94
N PHE A 102 8.58 -10.03 11.63
CA PHE A 102 9.87 -10.28 10.96
C PHE A 102 9.85 -11.62 10.24
N ASP A 103 9.38 -12.68 10.91
CA ASP A 103 9.26 -14.00 10.31
C ASP A 103 8.30 -13.99 9.11
N ALA A 104 7.16 -13.33 9.26
CA ALA A 104 6.18 -13.21 8.17
C ALA A 104 6.76 -12.43 6.97
N LEU A 105 7.51 -11.36 7.23
CA LEU A 105 8.19 -10.58 6.20
C LEU A 105 9.30 -11.39 5.53
N ALA A 106 10.13 -12.08 6.30
CA ALA A 106 11.19 -12.96 5.78
C ALA A 106 10.59 -14.07 4.89
N ALA A 107 9.51 -14.70 5.32
CA ALA A 107 8.79 -15.70 4.53
C ALA A 107 8.19 -15.11 3.24
N LYS A 108 7.68 -13.87 3.30
CA LYS A 108 7.20 -13.15 2.10
C LYS A 108 8.33 -12.89 1.12
N LEU A 109 9.45 -12.39 1.59
CA LEU A 109 10.64 -12.12 0.76
C LEU A 109 11.18 -13.41 0.14
N GLY A 110 11.29 -14.48 0.92
CA GLY A 110 11.69 -15.80 0.40
C GLY A 110 10.78 -16.31 -0.72
N ARG A 111 9.47 -16.06 -0.63
CA ARG A 111 8.53 -16.40 -1.73
C ARG A 111 8.74 -15.53 -2.97
N LEU A 112 9.00 -14.23 -2.80
CA LEU A 112 9.22 -13.30 -3.92
C LEU A 112 10.50 -13.64 -4.70
N PHE A 113 11.52 -14.13 -4.01
CA PHE A 113 12.81 -14.51 -4.61
C PHE A 113 12.95 -16.00 -4.92
N ARG A 114 11.86 -16.77 -4.84
CA ARG A 114 11.90 -18.21 -5.16
C ARG A 114 12.22 -18.48 -6.64
N GLN A 115 11.77 -17.61 -7.51
CA GLN A 115 12.08 -17.65 -8.93
C GLN A 115 13.20 -16.66 -9.25
N PRO A 116 14.04 -16.95 -10.25
CA PRO A 116 15.03 -15.98 -10.72
C PRO A 116 14.35 -14.64 -11.08
N LEU A 117 15.02 -13.54 -10.73
CA LEU A 117 14.52 -12.23 -11.12
C LEU A 117 14.51 -12.08 -12.65
N PRO A 118 13.52 -11.40 -13.22
CA PRO A 118 13.53 -11.08 -14.65
C PRO A 118 14.80 -10.32 -15.02
N THR A 119 15.41 -10.66 -16.15
CA THR A 119 16.56 -9.94 -16.68
C THR A 119 16.19 -8.55 -17.21
N THR A 120 14.91 -8.34 -17.53
CA THR A 120 14.40 -7.06 -18.02
C THR A 120 13.87 -6.22 -16.88
N ALA A 121 14.42 -5.02 -16.71
CA ALA A 121 13.92 -4.06 -15.73
C ALA A 121 12.58 -3.48 -16.20
N GLY A 122 11.60 -3.41 -15.28
CA GLY A 122 10.34 -2.69 -15.49
C GLY A 122 10.49 -1.20 -15.23
N ILE A 123 9.63 -0.40 -15.85
CA ILE A 123 9.50 1.04 -15.62
C ILE A 123 8.19 1.29 -14.88
N ALA A 124 8.24 1.84 -13.68
CA ALA A 124 7.07 2.25 -12.91
C ALA A 124 6.86 3.77 -13.03
N LEU A 125 5.66 4.18 -13.41
CA LEU A 125 5.29 5.58 -13.55
C LEU A 125 4.07 5.88 -12.68
N HIS A 126 4.21 6.83 -11.76
CA HIS A 126 3.08 7.37 -11.02
C HIS A 126 2.45 8.53 -11.79
N GLY A 127 1.11 8.54 -11.94
CA GLY A 127 0.41 9.65 -12.57
C GLY A 127 -0.99 9.32 -13.03
N ASP A 128 -1.63 10.32 -13.63
CA ASP A 128 -2.98 10.23 -14.16
C ASP A 128 -3.05 9.26 -15.36
N ALA A 129 -3.98 8.31 -15.29
CA ALA A 129 -4.18 7.30 -16.32
C ALA A 129 -4.57 7.91 -17.68
N ARG A 130 -5.23 9.07 -17.71
CA ARG A 130 -5.59 9.78 -18.95
C ARG A 130 -4.37 10.24 -19.74
N THR A 131 -3.25 10.43 -19.08
CA THR A 131 -1.97 10.79 -19.72
C THR A 131 -1.00 9.62 -19.85
N ALA A 132 -1.39 8.42 -19.40
CA ALA A 132 -0.52 7.24 -19.31
C ALA A 132 0.16 6.89 -20.65
N GLY A 133 -0.58 6.90 -21.75
CA GLY A 133 -0.04 6.54 -23.07
C GLY A 133 1.08 7.48 -23.53
N ARG A 134 0.94 8.78 -23.32
CA ARG A 134 1.97 9.77 -23.64
C ARG A 134 3.20 9.61 -22.75
N ARG A 135 2.98 9.46 -21.44
CA ARG A 135 4.04 9.30 -20.44
C ARG A 135 4.82 7.99 -20.63
N ALA A 136 4.10 6.89 -20.89
CA ALA A 136 4.73 5.60 -21.16
C ALA A 136 5.62 5.67 -22.41
N ARG A 137 5.15 6.25 -23.51
CA ARG A 137 5.97 6.44 -24.71
C ARG A 137 7.22 7.28 -24.45
N ALA A 138 7.09 8.37 -23.72
CA ALA A 138 8.24 9.20 -23.35
C ALA A 138 9.26 8.43 -22.50
N ALA A 139 8.80 7.65 -21.51
CA ALA A 139 9.66 6.84 -20.68
C ALA A 139 10.34 5.71 -21.47
N LEU A 140 9.63 5.03 -22.34
CA LEU A 140 10.21 3.98 -23.21
C LEU A 140 11.31 4.54 -24.11
N ARG A 141 11.08 5.69 -24.75
CA ARG A 141 12.09 6.36 -25.59
C ARG A 141 13.32 6.77 -24.77
N ALA A 142 13.11 7.31 -23.57
CA ALA A 142 14.22 7.70 -22.68
C ALA A 142 15.11 6.51 -22.27
N HIS A 143 14.58 5.28 -22.33
CA HIS A 143 15.31 4.05 -22.06
C HIS A 143 15.77 3.32 -23.35
N GLY A 144 15.66 3.95 -24.51
CA GLY A 144 16.05 3.34 -25.78
C GLY A 144 15.16 2.18 -26.22
N LEU A 145 13.93 2.09 -25.68
CA LEU A 145 12.97 1.03 -25.98
C LEU A 145 11.99 1.47 -27.07
N PRO A 146 11.41 0.51 -27.84
CA PRO A 146 10.33 0.83 -28.76
C PRO A 146 9.16 1.51 -28.05
N ASP A 147 8.62 2.57 -28.62
CA ASP A 147 7.55 3.38 -28.03
C ASP A 147 6.13 2.81 -28.24
N ARG A 148 6.05 1.51 -28.52
CA ARG A 148 4.80 0.78 -28.76
C ARG A 148 4.67 -0.39 -27.79
N ALA A 149 3.51 -0.49 -27.15
CA ALA A 149 3.17 -1.66 -26.34
C ALA A 149 2.64 -2.78 -27.25
N ARG A 150 3.07 -4.01 -27.00
CA ARG A 150 2.49 -5.21 -27.61
C ARG A 150 1.20 -5.65 -26.94
N LEU A 151 1.10 -5.38 -25.64
CA LEU A 151 -0.05 -5.72 -24.83
C LEU A 151 -0.31 -4.59 -23.85
N VAL A 152 -1.57 -4.24 -23.65
CA VAL A 152 -2.03 -3.31 -22.62
C VAL A 152 -3.00 -4.06 -21.72
N VAL A 153 -2.69 -4.10 -20.43
CA VAL A 153 -3.58 -4.64 -19.38
C VAL A 153 -3.94 -3.50 -18.45
N THR A 154 -5.21 -3.32 -18.17
CA THR A 154 -5.69 -2.22 -17.33
C THR A 154 -6.70 -2.71 -16.31
N SER A 155 -6.65 -2.13 -15.12
CA SER A 155 -7.63 -2.30 -14.05
C SER A 155 -8.00 -0.90 -13.53
N PRO A 156 -8.96 -0.24 -14.18
CA PRO A 156 -9.36 1.10 -13.77
C PRO A 156 -10.06 1.07 -12.40
N PRO A 157 -10.04 2.17 -11.64
CA PRO A 157 -10.77 2.27 -10.39
C PRO A 157 -12.28 2.08 -10.62
N TYR A 158 -12.92 1.29 -9.77
CA TYR A 158 -14.38 1.15 -9.75
C TYR A 158 -15.00 2.32 -8.96
N LEU A 159 -15.08 3.47 -9.61
CA LEU A 159 -15.57 4.70 -9.00
C LEU A 159 -17.01 4.55 -8.49
N ARG A 160 -17.31 5.12 -7.31
CA ARG A 160 -18.57 5.03 -6.58
C ARG A 160 -18.93 3.61 -6.07
N VAL A 161 -18.20 2.57 -6.45
CA VAL A 161 -18.41 1.21 -5.95
C VAL A 161 -17.45 0.90 -4.82
N LEU A 162 -16.18 1.32 -4.96
CA LEU A 162 -15.13 1.06 -3.99
C LEU A 162 -14.49 2.36 -3.50
N LYS A 163 -14.46 2.55 -2.19
CA LYS A 163 -13.65 3.56 -1.52
C LYS A 163 -12.25 3.00 -1.29
N TYR A 164 -11.32 3.34 -2.17
CA TYR A 164 -9.98 2.73 -2.17
C TYR A 164 -9.15 3.08 -0.94
N GLY A 165 -9.22 4.32 -0.46
CA GLY A 165 -8.58 4.73 0.77
C GLY A 165 -9.16 3.96 1.96
N TYR A 166 -10.48 3.97 2.09
CA TYR A 166 -11.21 3.32 3.17
C TYR A 166 -10.97 1.80 3.26
N TYR A 167 -10.97 1.09 2.11
CA TYR A 167 -10.72 -0.36 2.11
C TYR A 167 -9.24 -0.73 2.28
N ASN A 168 -8.33 0.21 2.08
CA ASN A 168 -6.90 0.02 2.27
C ASN A 168 -6.33 0.79 3.48
N TRP A 169 -7.17 1.24 4.40
CA TRP A 169 -6.80 2.12 5.50
C TRP A 169 -5.58 1.66 6.32
N LEU A 170 -5.43 0.34 6.59
CA LEU A 170 -4.25 -0.19 7.27
C LEU A 170 -2.97 -0.01 6.44
N ARG A 171 -3.06 -0.22 5.12
CA ARG A 171 -1.92 -0.05 4.22
C ARG A 171 -1.58 1.42 4.03
N THR A 172 -2.59 2.28 3.89
CA THR A 172 -2.40 3.73 3.78
C THR A 172 -1.80 4.29 5.07
N TRP A 173 -2.28 3.83 6.24
CA TRP A 173 -1.67 4.17 7.52
C TRP A 173 -0.21 3.73 7.60
N LEU A 174 0.11 2.48 7.23
CA LEU A 174 1.50 1.99 7.23
C LEU A 174 2.42 2.89 6.39
N LEU A 175 1.93 3.32 5.23
CA LEU A 175 2.69 4.13 4.27
C LEU A 175 2.67 5.63 4.58
N GLY A 176 1.92 6.08 5.59
CA GLY A 176 1.81 7.49 5.98
C GLY A 176 0.88 8.31 5.09
N PHE A 177 -0.11 7.68 4.45
CA PHE A 177 -1.12 8.36 3.68
C PHE A 177 -2.45 8.47 4.43
N ASP A 178 -3.18 9.55 4.19
CA ASP A 178 -4.54 9.73 4.68
C ASP A 178 -5.54 9.03 3.73
N ALA A 179 -6.22 8.03 4.26
CA ALA A 179 -7.22 7.24 3.52
C ALA A 179 -8.41 8.09 3.04
N ALA A 180 -8.86 9.05 3.86
CA ALA A 180 -9.97 9.93 3.52
C ALA A 180 -9.57 10.93 2.43
N ALA A 181 -8.35 11.46 2.48
CA ALA A 181 -7.82 12.34 1.45
C ALA A 181 -7.72 11.63 0.09
N ILE A 182 -7.29 10.36 0.06
CA ILE A 182 -7.25 9.55 -1.16
C ILE A 182 -8.67 9.40 -1.76
N ASP A 183 -9.66 9.06 -0.95
CA ASP A 183 -11.03 8.89 -1.44
C ASP A 183 -11.62 10.23 -1.92
N ALA A 184 -11.33 11.34 -1.24
CA ALA A 184 -11.78 12.68 -1.64
C ALA A 184 -11.14 13.12 -2.97
N GLU A 185 -9.86 12.82 -3.20
CA GLU A 185 -9.17 13.11 -4.46
C GLU A 185 -9.78 12.32 -5.63
N LEU A 186 -10.05 11.03 -5.43
CA LEU A 186 -10.69 10.18 -6.44
C LEU A 186 -12.11 10.66 -6.77
N ASP A 187 -12.91 11.03 -5.77
CA ASP A 187 -14.24 11.57 -5.97
C ASP A 187 -14.22 12.93 -6.69
N ALA A 188 -13.26 13.80 -6.36
CA ALA A 188 -13.10 15.10 -7.03
C ALA A 188 -12.66 14.93 -8.49
N ALA A 189 -11.75 14.00 -8.77
CA ALA A 189 -11.32 13.70 -10.14
C ALA A 189 -12.47 13.19 -11.01
N HIS A 190 -13.34 12.33 -10.45
CA HIS A 190 -14.51 11.81 -11.16
C HIS A 190 -15.57 12.89 -11.46
N ARG A 191 -15.77 13.86 -10.56
CA ARG A 191 -16.74 14.96 -10.78
C ARG A 191 -16.31 15.93 -11.87
N ARG A 192 -14.99 16.14 -12.04
CA ARG A 192 -14.45 17.07 -13.05
C ARG A 192 -14.57 16.55 -14.46
N GLU A 193 -14.41 15.26 -14.65
CA GLU A 193 -14.48 14.61 -15.95
C GLU A 193 -15.21 13.25 -15.81
N PRO A 194 -16.54 13.25 -15.84
CA PRO A 194 -17.30 12.00 -15.93
C PRO A 194 -16.99 11.33 -17.27
N TYR A 195 -16.76 10.01 -17.21
CA TYR A 195 -16.50 9.18 -18.40
C TYR A 195 -17.69 9.15 -19.35
#